data_fb14c2fb3d66efbce4410b71117f3ffe
#
_entry.id   fb14c2fb3d66efbce4410b71117f3ffe
#
_cell.length_a   1.000
_cell.length_b   1.000
_cell.length_c   1.000
_cell.angle_alpha   90.00
_cell.angle_beta   90.00
_cell.angle_gamma   90.00
#
_symmetry.space_group_name_H-M   'P 1'
#
loop_
_entity.id
_entity.type
_entity.pdbx_description
1 polymer ?
#
loop_
_entity_poly.entity_id
_entity_poly.type
_entity_poly.pdbx_seq_one_letter_code
_entity_poly.pdbx_strand_id
1 'polypeptide(L)'
;MDDNVKPLSDIPAINRFLSYCRIRTVPSKTVVIHAGDLPDVLYYIISGSVEVMIEDEEGNEMVLAYLNKGQFFGEMGLFYEQPTRTAWVRTRGQCELAEMTYPRFRQIAAESPGLIFELATQLADSESSASDRTDVECRRAHR
;
A
#
# COMPACT_ATOMS: atom_id res chain seq x y z
N MET A 1 -1.39 13.78 -28.72
CA MET A 1 -0.68 13.81 -27.44
C MET A 1 -1.28 14.85 -26.54
N ASP A 2 -1.72 14.44 -25.38
CA ASP A 2 -2.49 15.32 -24.51
C ASP A 2 -1.58 16.10 -23.58
N ASP A 3 -1.15 17.28 -24.05
CA ASP A 3 -0.36 18.18 -23.22
C ASP A 3 -1.16 18.75 -22.04
N ASN A 4 -2.48 18.51 -22.06
CA ASN A 4 -3.39 19.00 -21.02
C ASN A 4 -3.67 17.99 -19.91
N VAL A 5 -3.12 16.76 -20.01
CA VAL A 5 -3.32 15.76 -18.99
C VAL A 5 -2.38 16.07 -17.81
N LYS A 6 -2.99 16.44 -16.68
CA LYS A 6 -2.23 16.71 -15.47
C LYS A 6 -1.69 15.41 -14.90
N PRO A 7 -0.38 15.30 -14.62
CA PRO A 7 0.16 14.10 -14.01
C PRO A 7 -0.44 13.89 -12.62
N LEU A 8 -0.69 12.62 -12.27
CA LEU A 8 -1.25 12.24 -10.98
C LEU A 8 -0.21 12.36 -9.85
N SER A 9 1.07 12.48 -10.19
CA SER A 9 2.15 12.64 -9.23
C SER A 9 3.20 13.58 -9.81
N ASP A 10 3.93 14.26 -8.94
CA ASP A 10 5.09 15.08 -9.32
C ASP A 10 6.34 14.22 -9.55
N ILE A 11 6.27 12.94 -9.25
CA ILE A 11 7.39 12.00 -9.36
C ILE A 11 7.24 11.21 -10.66
N PRO A 12 8.15 11.38 -11.64
CA PRO A 12 8.03 10.69 -12.94
C PRO A 12 7.95 9.18 -12.84
N ALA A 13 8.68 8.56 -11.93
CA ALA A 13 8.65 7.11 -11.75
C ALA A 13 7.27 6.64 -11.30
N ILE A 14 6.60 7.41 -10.45
CA ILE A 14 5.25 7.09 -10.00
C ILE A 14 4.25 7.23 -11.15
N ASN A 15 4.36 8.27 -11.96
CA ASN A 15 3.48 8.43 -13.12
C ASN A 15 3.62 7.28 -14.11
N ARG A 16 4.85 6.81 -14.34
CA ARG A 16 5.08 5.65 -15.19
C ARG A 16 4.44 4.39 -14.61
N PHE A 17 4.61 4.16 -13.32
CA PHE A 17 3.98 3.06 -12.60
C PHE A 17 2.45 3.11 -12.77
N LEU A 18 1.84 4.27 -12.53
CA LEU A 18 0.40 4.44 -12.61
C LEU A 18 -0.15 4.18 -14.02
N SER A 19 0.64 4.46 -15.04
CA SER A 19 0.21 4.21 -16.43
C SER A 19 0.04 2.73 -16.75
N TYR A 20 0.63 1.84 -15.94
CA TYR A 20 0.51 0.39 -16.10
C TYR A 20 -0.42 -0.25 -15.06
N CYS A 21 -0.97 0.54 -14.15
CA CYS A 21 -1.86 0.03 -13.11
C CYS A 21 -3.29 -0.08 -13.62
N ARG A 22 -4.04 -0.98 -12.98
CA ARG A 22 -5.48 -0.96 -13.02
C ARG A 22 -5.94 0.04 -11.97
N ILE A 23 -6.72 1.04 -12.39
CA ILE A 23 -7.24 2.06 -11.49
C ILE A 23 -8.71 1.79 -11.25
N ARG A 24 -9.11 1.77 -9.98
CA ARG A 24 -10.52 1.61 -9.65
C ARG A 24 -10.93 2.53 -8.50
N THR A 25 -12.19 2.92 -8.54
CA THR A 25 -12.83 3.69 -7.48
C THR A 25 -13.44 2.71 -6.48
N VAL A 26 -13.12 2.89 -5.22
CA VAL A 26 -13.58 2.01 -4.14
C VAL A 26 -14.44 2.83 -3.18
N PRO A 27 -15.66 2.37 -2.88
CA PRO A 27 -16.54 3.08 -1.95
C PRO A 27 -15.96 3.16 -0.54
N SER A 28 -16.54 4.05 0.26
CA SER A 28 -16.20 4.19 1.68
C SER A 28 -16.41 2.89 2.44
N LYS A 29 -15.59 2.64 3.43
CA LYS A 29 -15.69 1.51 4.37
C LYS A 29 -15.68 0.14 3.69
N THR A 30 -14.90 0.02 2.63
CA THR A 30 -14.75 -1.21 1.87
C THR A 30 -13.41 -1.85 2.25
N VAL A 31 -13.43 -3.13 2.56
CA VAL A 31 -12.19 -3.88 2.83
C VAL A 31 -11.54 -4.24 1.50
N VAL A 32 -10.31 -3.75 1.31
CA VAL A 32 -9.54 -3.97 0.09
C VAL A 32 -8.61 -5.17 0.26
N ILE A 33 -8.02 -5.30 1.43
CA ILE A 33 -7.17 -6.43 1.79
C ILE A 33 -7.77 -7.09 3.03
N HIS A 34 -7.93 -8.42 2.97
CA HIS A 34 -8.39 -9.22 4.10
C HIS A 34 -7.20 -9.98 4.67
N ALA A 35 -7.08 -10.00 5.99
CA ALA A 35 -6.10 -10.88 6.63
C ALA A 35 -6.39 -12.32 6.21
N GLY A 36 -5.34 -13.06 5.88
CA GLY A 36 -5.47 -14.42 5.36
C GLY A 36 -5.41 -14.53 3.84
N ASP A 37 -5.60 -13.42 3.11
CA ASP A 37 -5.47 -13.41 1.65
C ASP A 37 -4.03 -13.66 1.23
N LEU A 38 -3.84 -14.16 0.01
CA LEU A 38 -2.51 -14.30 -0.58
C LEU A 38 -1.96 -12.92 -0.95
N PRO A 39 -0.71 -12.61 -0.58
CA PRO A 39 -0.10 -11.33 -0.91
C PRO A 39 0.44 -11.36 -2.35
N ASP A 40 -0.29 -10.79 -3.26
CA ASP A 40 0.04 -10.84 -4.69
C ASP A 40 -0.14 -9.51 -5.43
N VAL A 41 -0.70 -8.50 -4.77
CA VAL A 41 -1.00 -7.21 -5.39
C VAL A 41 -0.47 -6.07 -4.53
N LEU A 42 0.15 -5.10 -5.20
CA LEU A 42 0.60 -3.84 -4.64
C LEU A 42 -0.43 -2.75 -4.96
N TYR A 43 -0.68 -1.88 -4.00
CA TYR A 43 -1.63 -0.78 -4.14
C TYR A 43 -0.96 0.57 -3.95
N TYR A 44 -1.51 1.57 -4.62
CA TYR A 44 -1.09 2.96 -4.48
C TYR A 44 -2.36 3.82 -4.33
N ILE A 45 -2.35 4.76 -3.39
CA ILE A 45 -3.51 5.62 -3.13
C ILE A 45 -3.40 6.88 -4.00
N ILE A 46 -4.26 6.97 -5.00
CA ILE A 46 -4.35 8.15 -5.86
C ILE A 46 -5.13 9.26 -5.14
N SER A 47 -6.24 8.90 -4.50
CA SER A 47 -7.02 9.83 -3.70
C SER A 47 -7.72 9.08 -2.58
N GLY A 48 -8.01 9.78 -1.50
CA GLY A 48 -8.67 9.21 -0.33
C GLY A 48 -7.68 8.73 0.71
N SER A 49 -8.19 7.92 1.62
CA SER A 49 -7.42 7.42 2.77
C SER A 49 -7.92 6.04 3.16
N VAL A 50 -7.02 5.20 3.62
CA VAL A 50 -7.34 3.86 4.13
C VAL A 50 -6.82 3.71 5.55
N GLU A 51 -7.37 2.74 6.27
CA GLU A 51 -6.88 2.35 7.58
C GLU A 51 -6.40 0.90 7.54
N VAL A 52 -5.28 0.66 8.22
CA VAL A 52 -4.71 -0.68 8.37
C VAL A 52 -5.08 -1.18 9.76
N MET A 53 -5.68 -2.36 9.83
CA MET A 53 -6.23 -2.90 11.08
C MET A 53 -5.80 -4.32 11.32
N ILE A 54 -5.68 -4.64 12.60
CA ILE A 54 -5.54 -6.02 13.08
C ILE A 54 -6.62 -6.31 14.11
N GLU A 55 -6.82 -7.58 14.43
CA GLU A 55 -7.64 -7.99 15.56
C GLU A 55 -6.71 -8.39 16.70
N ASP A 56 -7.10 -8.03 17.94
CA ASP A 56 -6.41 -8.52 19.12
C ASP A 56 -6.87 -9.94 19.46
N GLU A 57 -6.34 -10.51 20.54
CA GLU A 57 -6.67 -11.87 20.97
C GLU A 57 -8.14 -12.06 21.32
N GLU A 58 -8.83 -10.98 21.65
CA GLU A 58 -10.24 -10.98 22.00
C GLU A 58 -11.16 -10.68 20.82
N GLY A 59 -10.58 -10.47 19.63
CA GLY A 59 -11.34 -10.15 18.42
C GLY A 59 -11.66 -8.67 18.25
N ASN A 60 -11.11 -7.80 19.09
CA ASN A 60 -11.32 -6.36 18.94
C ASN A 60 -10.45 -5.80 17.82
N GLU A 61 -11.02 -4.90 17.02
CA GLU A 61 -10.29 -4.22 15.96
C GLU A 61 -9.33 -3.19 16.55
N MET A 62 -8.12 -3.16 16.02
CA MET A 62 -7.10 -2.19 16.38
C MET A 62 -6.54 -1.56 15.11
N VAL A 63 -6.64 -0.23 15.01
CA VAL A 63 -6.08 0.50 13.88
C VAL A 63 -4.59 0.70 14.11
N LEU A 64 -3.77 0.19 13.21
CA LEU A 64 -2.32 0.34 13.28
C LEU A 64 -1.84 1.62 12.61
N ALA A 65 -2.48 2.01 11.51
CA ALA A 65 -2.03 3.13 10.71
C ALA A 65 -3.14 3.66 9.82
N TYR A 66 -3.00 4.93 9.46
CA TYR A 66 -3.79 5.56 8.40
C TYR A 66 -2.84 5.87 7.26
N LEU A 67 -3.24 5.52 6.04
CA LEU A 67 -2.45 5.79 4.85
C LEU A 67 -3.23 6.71 3.93
N ASN A 68 -2.53 7.62 3.30
CA ASN A 68 -3.14 8.72 2.56
C ASN A 68 -2.65 8.76 1.12
N LYS A 69 -3.20 9.70 0.35
CA LYS A 69 -2.79 9.98 -1.03
C LYS A 69 -1.27 9.96 -1.18
N GLY A 70 -0.79 9.27 -2.19
CA GLY A 70 0.63 9.18 -2.51
C GLY A 70 1.37 8.06 -1.82
N GLN A 71 0.70 7.26 -1.00
CA GLN A 71 1.32 6.16 -0.28
C GLN A 71 0.98 4.82 -0.89
N PHE A 72 1.96 3.90 -0.83
CA PHE A 72 1.76 2.50 -1.21
C PHE A 72 1.27 1.70 -0.02
N PHE A 73 0.56 0.62 -0.30
CA PHE A 73 0.28 -0.41 0.69
C PHE A 73 0.20 -1.78 0.02
N GLY A 74 0.26 -2.82 0.84
CA GLY A 74 0.24 -4.18 0.33
C GLY A 74 1.56 -4.64 -0.25
N GLU A 75 2.67 -3.99 0.12
CA GLU A 75 4.01 -4.23 -0.43
C GLU A 75 4.80 -5.34 0.27
N MET A 76 4.34 -5.81 1.41
CA MET A 76 5.14 -6.71 2.25
C MET A 76 5.56 -7.99 1.53
N GLY A 77 4.68 -8.58 0.74
CA GLY A 77 4.99 -9.78 0.00
C GLY A 77 6.00 -9.60 -1.14
N LEU A 78 6.30 -8.34 -1.51
CA LEU A 78 7.34 -8.06 -2.51
C LEU A 78 8.74 -8.22 -1.95
N PHE A 79 8.93 -7.92 -0.68
CA PHE A 79 10.26 -7.83 -0.05
C PHE A 79 10.51 -8.94 0.95
N TYR A 80 9.47 -9.56 1.46
CA TYR A 80 9.56 -10.60 2.48
C TYR A 80 8.71 -11.78 2.08
N GLU A 81 9.08 -12.96 2.54
CA GLU A 81 8.18 -14.10 2.47
C GLU A 81 7.02 -13.84 3.42
N GLN A 82 5.85 -13.70 2.83
CA GLN A 82 4.62 -13.50 3.58
C GLN A 82 3.61 -14.53 3.07
N PRO A 83 3.35 -15.60 3.81
CA PRO A 83 2.42 -16.65 3.34
C PRO A 83 1.01 -16.12 3.13
N THR A 84 0.54 -15.27 4.03
CA THR A 84 -0.76 -14.61 3.92
C THR A 84 -0.69 -13.19 4.44
N ARG A 85 -1.65 -12.39 4.05
CA ARG A 85 -1.83 -11.05 4.62
C ARG A 85 -2.09 -11.15 6.12
N THR A 86 -1.47 -10.27 6.89
CA THR A 86 -1.58 -10.27 8.36
C THR A 86 -2.51 -9.19 8.89
N ALA A 87 -2.98 -8.32 8.03
CA ALA A 87 -3.84 -7.21 8.42
C ALA A 87 -4.95 -7.00 7.41
N TRP A 88 -5.99 -6.30 7.82
CA TRP A 88 -7.04 -5.79 6.94
C TRP A 88 -6.70 -4.37 6.54
N VAL A 89 -7.07 -3.99 5.32
CA VAL A 89 -7.00 -2.60 4.87
C VAL A 89 -8.39 -2.20 4.40
N ARG A 90 -8.93 -1.14 4.97
CA ARG A 90 -10.28 -0.67 4.73
C ARG A 90 -10.27 0.81 4.35
N THR A 91 -11.05 1.18 3.35
CA THR A 91 -11.20 2.59 2.97
C THR A 91 -11.92 3.37 4.07
N ARG A 92 -11.45 4.59 4.33
CA ARG A 92 -12.10 5.50 5.29
C ARG A 92 -13.19 6.33 4.62
N GLY A 93 -12.97 6.68 3.38
CA GLY A 93 -13.93 7.35 2.52
C GLY A 93 -13.80 6.75 1.13
N GLN A 94 -14.46 7.33 0.15
CA GLN A 94 -14.27 6.91 -1.23
C GLN A 94 -12.82 7.12 -1.63
N CYS A 95 -12.22 6.10 -2.24
CA CYS A 95 -10.82 6.12 -2.66
C CYS A 95 -10.71 5.83 -4.14
N GLU A 96 -9.67 6.39 -4.75
CA GLU A 96 -9.19 5.96 -6.05
C GLU A 96 -7.86 5.24 -5.83
N LEU A 97 -7.82 3.96 -6.17
CA LEU A 97 -6.66 3.10 -5.93
C LEU A 97 -6.10 2.57 -7.24
N ALA A 98 -4.78 2.53 -7.32
CA ALA A 98 -4.07 1.86 -8.40
C ALA A 98 -3.60 0.50 -7.91
N GLU A 99 -3.77 -0.54 -8.73
CA GLU A 99 -3.42 -1.91 -8.39
C GLU A 99 -2.46 -2.48 -9.41
N MET A 100 -1.47 -3.23 -8.93
CA MET A 100 -0.52 -3.92 -9.82
C MET A 100 -0.09 -5.21 -9.17
N THR A 101 -0.07 -6.30 -9.95
CA THR A 101 0.46 -7.58 -9.44
C THR A 101 1.95 -7.49 -9.18
N TYR A 102 2.44 -8.30 -8.25
CA TYR A 102 3.87 -8.32 -7.92
C TYR A 102 4.76 -8.66 -9.12
N PRO A 103 4.45 -9.67 -9.94
CA PRO A 103 5.29 -9.96 -11.11
C PRO A 103 5.37 -8.77 -12.07
N ARG A 104 4.25 -8.10 -12.30
CA ARG A 104 4.22 -6.91 -13.16
C ARG A 104 5.06 -5.79 -12.57
N PHE A 105 4.96 -5.58 -11.26
CA PHE A 105 5.76 -4.56 -10.57
C PHE A 105 7.25 -4.84 -10.75
N ARG A 106 7.67 -6.09 -10.60
CA ARG A 106 9.08 -6.46 -10.76
C ARG A 106 9.59 -6.15 -12.17
N GLN A 107 8.77 -6.39 -13.19
CA GLN A 107 9.11 -6.05 -14.58
C GLN A 107 9.30 -4.55 -14.77
N ILE A 108 8.36 -3.75 -14.28
CA ILE A 108 8.40 -2.30 -14.39
C ILE A 108 9.58 -1.72 -13.59
N ALA A 109 9.79 -2.21 -12.38
CA ALA A 109 10.85 -1.75 -11.50
C ALA A 109 12.25 -2.02 -12.07
N ALA A 110 12.41 -3.13 -12.79
CA ALA A 110 13.68 -3.45 -13.44
C ALA A 110 14.04 -2.41 -14.50
N GLU A 111 13.05 -1.83 -15.15
CA GLU A 111 13.25 -0.79 -16.17
C GLU A 111 13.25 0.63 -15.59
N SER A 112 12.81 0.79 -14.35
CA SER A 112 12.64 2.09 -13.71
C SER A 112 13.15 2.06 -12.27
N PRO A 113 14.47 2.17 -12.06
CA PRO A 113 15.06 2.12 -10.71
C PRO A 113 14.50 3.17 -9.75
N GLY A 114 14.05 4.32 -10.27
CA GLY A 114 13.44 5.36 -9.45
C GLY A 114 12.20 4.91 -8.70
N LEU A 115 11.50 3.92 -9.23
CA LEU A 115 10.30 3.36 -8.58
C LEU A 115 10.68 2.61 -7.31
N ILE A 116 11.72 1.80 -7.35
CA ILE A 116 12.22 1.10 -6.16
C ILE A 116 12.71 2.09 -5.11
N PHE A 117 13.42 3.12 -5.55
CA PHE A 117 13.91 4.16 -4.64
C PHE A 117 12.76 4.85 -3.93
N GLU A 118 11.70 5.20 -4.66
CA GLU A 118 10.53 5.87 -4.08
C GLU A 118 9.82 4.99 -3.05
N LEU A 119 9.63 3.72 -3.38
CA LEU A 119 8.99 2.78 -2.46
C LEU A 119 9.85 2.56 -1.22
N ALA A 120 11.16 2.43 -1.39
CA ALA A 120 12.09 2.28 -0.27
C ALA A 120 12.08 3.50 0.65
N THR A 121 11.99 4.69 0.08
CA THR A 121 11.89 5.93 0.84
C THR A 121 10.63 5.95 1.71
N GLN A 122 9.50 5.53 1.16
CA GLN A 122 8.26 5.47 1.93
C GLN A 122 8.33 4.45 3.06
N LEU A 123 8.94 3.29 2.82
CA LEU A 123 9.10 2.27 3.86
C LEU A 123 9.98 2.77 5.01
N ALA A 124 11.06 3.47 4.70
CA ALA A 124 11.94 4.04 5.71
C ALA A 124 11.22 5.10 6.54
N ASP A 125 10.42 5.97 5.91
CA ASP A 125 9.64 6.98 6.61
C ASP A 125 8.59 6.35 7.51
N SER A 126 7.92 5.29 7.05
CA SER A 126 6.93 4.57 7.84
C SER A 126 7.54 3.93 9.08
N GLU A 127 8.70 3.30 8.94
CA GLU A 127 9.42 2.72 10.08
C GLU A 127 9.86 3.79 11.06
N SER A 128 10.38 4.91 10.57
CA SER A 128 10.84 6.02 11.40
C SER A 128 9.70 6.64 12.19
N SER A 129 8.55 6.88 11.56
CA SER A 129 7.40 7.51 12.23
C SER A 129 6.65 6.55 13.14
N ALA A 130 6.73 5.26 12.89
CA ALA A 130 6.01 4.24 13.64
C ALA A 130 6.85 3.61 14.76
N SER A 131 8.15 3.89 14.80
CA SER A 131 9.08 3.15 15.66
C SER A 131 8.73 3.15 17.14
N ASP A 132 8.24 4.27 17.66
CA ASP A 132 7.94 4.39 19.09
C ASP A 132 6.60 3.79 19.48
N ARG A 133 5.67 3.73 18.56
CA ARG A 133 4.28 3.40 18.86
C ARG A 133 3.92 1.96 18.50
N THR A 134 4.46 1.45 17.40
CA THR A 134 4.04 0.17 16.85
C THR A 134 5.06 -0.94 17.00
N ASP A 135 6.25 -0.64 17.48
CA ASP A 135 7.33 -1.61 17.59
C ASP A 135 6.93 -2.82 18.44
N VAL A 136 6.30 -2.57 19.58
CA VAL A 136 5.81 -3.63 20.48
C VAL A 136 4.66 -4.40 19.82
N GLU A 137 3.75 -3.70 19.15
CA GLU A 137 2.59 -4.31 18.50
C GLU A 137 3.00 -5.15 17.29
N CYS A 138 3.95 -4.68 16.50
CA CYS A 138 4.50 -5.44 15.38
C CYS A 138 5.18 -6.72 15.86
N ARG A 139 5.90 -6.69 16.96
CA ARG A 139 6.52 -7.88 17.55
C ARG A 139 5.48 -8.88 18.01
N ARG A 140 4.37 -8.42 18.59
CA ARG A 140 3.26 -9.28 18.97
C ARG A 140 2.60 -9.93 17.77
N ALA A 141 2.44 -9.19 16.68
CA ALA A 141 1.82 -9.70 15.46
C ALA A 141 2.65 -10.79 14.78
N HIS A 142 3.96 -10.84 15.03
CA HIS A 142 4.87 -11.84 14.46
C HIS A 142 5.08 -13.07 15.36
N ARG A 143 4.43 -13.10 16.48
CA ARG A 143 4.43 -14.26 17.37
C ARG A 143 3.14 -15.06 17.19
#